data_528f3b8b5efab6e5e51831056706df31
#
_entry.id   528f3b8b5efab6e5e51831056706df31
#
_cell.length_a   1.000
_cell.length_b   1.000
_cell.length_c   1.000
_cell.angle_alpha   90.00
_cell.angle_beta   90.00
_cell.angle_gamma   90.00
#
_symmetry.space_group_name_H-M   'P 1'
#
loop_
_entity.id
_entity.type
_entity.pdbx_description
1 polymer ?
#
loop_
_entity_poly.entity_id
_entity_poly.type
_entity_poly.pdbx_seq_one_letter_code
_entity_poly.pdbx_strand_id
1 'polypeptide(L)'
;PSTASPSIRSSRVPPAGPVANESTQLYYCGAGAQGIDLTLDFAAFASHMIQVMDGEGRLVYRAPINLNSGEKNAMTTEIRQLEPQPIWIHFADLNAVPRPSKKEARVIEFMKSFGEELGLETLVDDIGNVIIRKPATPGMEDRTPVVIQGHLDMVCQKNADTDFDFDNQGIEMYVDGDWVRARGTTLGADNGIGVAAAMAILASDDIAHPPIEALFTIDEETGMTGAMNLAGGVLQGGIMLNLDTEDDDEITIGCAGGVDVNISGRYEEAPVKPGSVAFTLTVKGLSGGHSGMDIHRGRGNANKLLARVLLTAVESHGIGIAAIDAGGLRNAIPREGSAVITVDASDVEAFKRFLAEQAAVLKTEYATTDPQLAVTLEAAELPAQVMDERFQGQLLRAVRACPHGIHRMSPDVDDLVQTSNNVARVLAREGEYQAQCLTRGSVDSEKMDLAEAIRATFELIGADVRLEGAYPGWAPRPDAPIVKLMGALYEELFGAEAPLMACHAGLECGILGSNYPEMQMISFGPNIRGAHSPDEKVQISSVQKFWGYLLETLQRIPPR
;
A
#
# COMPACT_ATOMS: atom_id res chain seq x y z
N PRO A 1 52.48 5.97 17.39
CA PRO A 1 51.79 4.82 17.91
C PRO A 1 50.67 4.51 16.95
N SER A 2 50.88 3.48 16.16
CA SER A 2 49.92 2.98 15.16
C SER A 2 48.97 1.99 15.86
N THR A 3 47.71 2.23 15.81
CA THR A 3 46.66 1.29 16.20
C THR A 3 46.48 0.26 15.07
N ALA A 4 46.97 -0.94 15.24
CA ALA A 4 46.75 -2.06 14.35
C ALA A 4 45.46 -2.79 14.77
N SER A 5 44.51 -2.94 13.87
CA SER A 5 43.35 -3.82 14.02
C SER A 5 43.77 -5.29 14.12
N PRO A 6 43.16 -6.11 14.96
CA PRO A 6 43.51 -7.50 15.08
C PRO A 6 42.95 -8.32 13.91
N SER A 7 43.81 -9.01 13.18
CA SER A 7 43.42 -9.96 12.13
C SER A 7 43.13 -11.34 12.74
N ILE A 8 41.97 -11.91 12.43
CA ILE A 8 41.59 -13.29 12.77
C ILE A 8 42.33 -14.23 11.81
N ARG A 9 43.19 -15.11 12.33
CA ARG A 9 43.74 -16.23 11.56
C ARG A 9 42.86 -17.47 11.75
N SER A 10 42.31 -17.96 10.66
CA SER A 10 41.60 -19.24 10.61
C SER A 10 42.58 -20.40 10.66
N SER A 11 42.45 -21.31 11.63
CA SER A 11 43.07 -22.62 11.60
C SER A 11 42.11 -23.63 10.96
N ARG A 12 42.63 -24.45 10.04
CA ARG A 12 41.89 -25.46 9.26
C ARG A 12 41.25 -26.50 10.17
N VAL A 13 39.99 -26.78 9.95
CA VAL A 13 39.23 -27.88 10.53
C VAL A 13 39.49 -29.17 9.74
N PRO A 14 39.78 -30.31 10.36
CA PRO A 14 39.80 -31.60 9.70
C PRO A 14 38.40 -32.12 9.39
N PRO A 15 38.20 -33.05 8.41
CA PRO A 15 36.88 -33.48 7.96
C PRO A 15 36.14 -34.31 9.01
N ALA A 16 34.84 -34.09 9.10
CA ALA A 16 33.93 -34.65 10.06
C ALA A 16 33.66 -36.15 9.86
N GLY A 17 33.71 -36.90 10.95
CA GLY A 17 33.02 -38.18 11.16
C GLY A 17 32.00 -38.00 12.28
N PRO A 18 30.95 -38.84 12.39
CA PRO A 18 29.80 -38.56 13.22
C PRO A 18 30.02 -38.99 14.68
N VAL A 19 30.06 -38.03 15.62
CA VAL A 19 29.80 -38.32 17.05
C VAL A 19 29.29 -37.06 17.77
N ALA A 20 28.36 -37.27 18.67
CA ALA A 20 27.64 -36.31 19.47
C ALA A 20 28.47 -35.58 20.51
N ASN A 21 28.01 -34.38 20.91
CA ASN A 21 28.39 -33.60 22.10
C ASN A 21 29.86 -33.22 22.23
N GLU A 22 30.31 -32.20 21.52
CA GLU A 22 31.51 -31.47 21.92
C GLU A 22 31.27 -29.96 21.86
N SER A 23 31.41 -29.27 22.99
CA SER A 23 31.54 -27.83 23.09
C SER A 23 32.95 -27.44 22.60
N THR A 24 33.01 -26.59 21.55
CA THR A 24 34.28 -26.07 21.04
C THR A 24 34.62 -24.77 21.77
N GLN A 25 35.68 -24.78 22.56
CA GLN A 25 36.24 -23.58 23.21
C GLN A 25 37.12 -22.82 22.22
N LEU A 26 36.81 -21.57 21.99
CA LEU A 26 37.64 -20.63 21.19
C LEU A 26 38.32 -19.64 22.13
N TYR A 27 39.66 -19.60 22.11
CA TYR A 27 40.45 -18.67 22.92
C TYR A 27 40.87 -17.46 22.06
N TYR A 28 40.67 -16.27 22.58
CA TYR A 28 41.16 -15.03 21.98
C TYR A 28 42.31 -14.48 22.86
N CYS A 29 43.52 -14.42 22.33
CA CYS A 29 44.67 -13.78 22.97
C CYS A 29 44.93 -12.41 22.33
N GLY A 30 44.44 -11.33 22.95
CA GLY A 30 44.88 -9.96 22.67
C GLY A 30 45.87 -9.49 23.71
N ALA A 31 46.95 -8.82 23.33
CA ALA A 31 47.95 -8.30 24.24
C ALA A 31 47.32 -7.20 25.14
N GLY A 32 47.11 -7.56 26.43
CA GLY A 32 46.72 -6.61 27.47
C GLY A 32 45.32 -6.77 28.08
N ALA A 33 44.53 -7.76 27.70
CA ALA A 33 43.25 -8.05 28.34
C ALA A 33 43.30 -9.43 29.05
N GLN A 34 42.67 -9.53 30.22
CA GLN A 34 42.39 -10.83 30.84
C GLN A 34 41.54 -11.64 29.86
N GLY A 35 41.89 -12.90 29.59
CA GLY A 35 41.23 -13.76 28.62
C GLY A 35 39.73 -13.87 28.90
N ILE A 36 38.91 -13.63 27.88
CA ILE A 36 37.48 -13.89 27.92
C ILE A 36 37.29 -15.34 27.44
N ASP A 37 36.71 -16.18 28.29
CA ASP A 37 36.33 -17.55 27.95
C ASP A 37 35.00 -17.50 27.17
N LEU A 38 35.02 -17.86 25.89
CA LEU A 38 33.87 -17.94 25.03
C LEU A 38 33.38 -19.38 24.96
N THR A 39 32.24 -19.66 25.56
CA THR A 39 31.60 -20.98 25.45
C THR A 39 30.44 -20.84 24.43
N LEU A 40 30.54 -21.60 23.33
CA LEU A 40 29.44 -21.70 22.34
C LEU A 40 28.59 -22.91 22.73
N ASP A 41 27.34 -22.66 23.11
CA ASP A 41 26.37 -23.72 23.38
C ASP A 41 25.62 -24.07 22.08
N PHE A 42 25.97 -25.21 21.49
CA PHE A 42 25.33 -25.70 20.28
C PHE A 42 23.92 -26.27 20.49
N ALA A 43 23.45 -26.43 21.74
CA ALA A 43 22.07 -26.79 22.02
C ALA A 43 21.08 -25.63 21.76
N ALA A 44 21.58 -24.40 21.64
CA ALA A 44 20.79 -23.19 21.30
C ALA A 44 20.65 -22.96 19.79
N PHE A 45 20.95 -23.90 18.91
CA PHE A 45 20.83 -23.80 17.44
C PHE A 45 19.42 -23.47 16.94
N ALA A 46 18.42 -23.56 17.79
CA ALA A 46 17.05 -23.15 17.46
C ALA A 46 16.83 -21.61 17.45
N SER A 47 17.76 -20.81 18.01
CA SER A 47 17.58 -19.36 18.13
C SER A 47 18.50 -18.51 17.25
N HIS A 48 19.41 -19.08 16.50
CA HIS A 48 20.36 -18.38 15.59
C HIS A 48 21.12 -17.18 16.22
N MET A 49 21.42 -17.26 17.52
CA MET A 49 22.02 -16.16 18.27
C MET A 49 23.36 -16.56 18.92
N ILE A 50 24.38 -15.71 18.79
CA ILE A 50 25.59 -15.78 19.59
C ILE A 50 25.34 -15.04 20.91
N GLN A 51 25.58 -15.71 22.04
CA GLN A 51 25.57 -15.09 23.36
C GLN A 51 27.00 -15.11 23.93
N VAL A 52 27.50 -13.96 24.35
CA VAL A 52 28.79 -13.81 24.99
C VAL A 52 28.55 -13.56 26.47
N MET A 53 29.09 -14.43 27.31
CA MET A 53 29.01 -14.37 28.77
C MET A 53 30.35 -13.93 29.36
N ASP A 54 30.33 -13.13 30.44
CA ASP A 54 31.53 -12.84 31.19
C ASP A 54 31.96 -14.04 32.09
N GLY A 55 33.14 -13.94 32.71
CA GLY A 55 33.64 -14.99 33.59
C GLY A 55 32.81 -15.26 34.86
N GLU A 56 31.74 -14.49 35.09
CA GLU A 56 30.75 -14.68 36.17
C GLU A 56 29.41 -15.20 35.63
N GLY A 57 29.32 -15.54 34.32
CA GLY A 57 28.12 -16.10 33.69
C GLY A 57 27.02 -15.05 33.37
N ARG A 58 27.36 -13.75 33.32
CA ARG A 58 26.42 -12.69 32.93
C ARG A 58 26.52 -12.45 31.44
N LEU A 59 25.39 -12.28 30.80
CA LEU A 59 25.29 -11.96 29.36
C LEU A 59 25.88 -10.57 29.09
N VAL A 60 26.98 -10.50 28.33
CA VAL A 60 27.68 -9.26 27.97
C VAL A 60 27.32 -8.80 26.54
N TYR A 61 27.00 -9.78 25.67
CA TYR A 61 26.66 -9.48 24.28
C TYR A 61 25.75 -10.55 23.66
N ARG A 62 24.83 -10.13 22.81
CA ARG A 62 23.93 -11.03 22.07
C ARG A 62 23.86 -10.58 20.62
N ALA A 63 24.12 -11.46 19.66
CA ALA A 63 24.02 -11.17 18.25
C ALA A 63 23.47 -12.36 17.47
N PRO A 64 22.74 -12.16 16.39
CA PRO A 64 22.30 -13.24 15.51
C PRO A 64 23.49 -13.90 14.78
N ILE A 65 23.45 -15.24 14.62
CA ILE A 65 24.43 -15.98 13.82
C ILE A 65 23.98 -15.96 12.37
N ASN A 66 24.75 -15.33 11.48
CA ASN A 66 24.50 -15.35 10.05
C ASN A 66 25.61 -16.15 9.34
N LEU A 67 25.31 -17.37 8.89
CA LEU A 67 26.28 -18.32 8.34
C LEU A 67 26.63 -18.12 6.85
N ASN A 68 25.97 -17.14 6.15
CA ASN A 68 26.24 -16.84 4.74
C ASN A 68 26.85 -15.43 4.55
N SER A 69 27.97 -15.13 5.15
CA SER A 69 28.27 -13.81 5.66
C SER A 69 29.31 -12.96 4.92
N GLY A 70 29.93 -13.41 3.86
CA GLY A 70 30.97 -12.58 3.23
C GLY A 70 30.43 -11.37 2.46
N GLU A 71 29.52 -11.59 1.56
CA GLU A 71 28.95 -10.53 0.71
C GLU A 71 27.77 -9.81 1.37
N LYS A 72 26.88 -10.53 2.06
CA LYS A 72 25.73 -9.95 2.78
C LYS A 72 26.15 -8.97 3.88
N ASN A 73 27.20 -9.27 4.64
CA ASN A 73 27.73 -8.35 5.66
C ASN A 73 28.34 -7.07 5.06
N ALA A 74 28.97 -7.15 3.88
CA ALA A 74 29.55 -5.99 3.22
C ALA A 74 28.43 -5.03 2.73
N MET A 75 27.36 -5.55 2.16
CA MET A 75 26.25 -4.76 1.62
C MET A 75 25.41 -4.10 2.71
N THR A 76 25.10 -4.81 3.80
CA THR A 76 24.41 -4.23 4.96
C THR A 76 25.28 -3.15 5.63
N THR A 77 26.61 -3.28 5.56
CA THR A 77 27.54 -2.26 6.06
C THR A 77 27.51 -1.01 5.19
N GLU A 78 27.39 -1.15 3.86
CA GLU A 78 27.29 -0.02 2.93
C GLU A 78 26.02 0.81 3.18
N ILE A 79 24.86 0.17 3.33
CA ILE A 79 23.59 0.86 3.65
C ILE A 79 23.72 1.67 4.94
N ARG A 80 24.30 1.11 5.98
CA ARG A 80 24.48 1.76 7.30
C ARG A 80 25.44 2.95 7.29
N GLN A 81 26.21 3.14 6.21
CA GLN A 81 27.14 4.25 6.03
C GLN A 81 26.57 5.39 5.19
N LEU A 82 25.36 5.23 4.63
CA LEU A 82 24.69 6.29 3.89
C LEU A 82 24.28 7.43 4.82
N GLU A 83 24.22 8.65 4.26
CA GLU A 83 23.73 9.83 5.00
C GLU A 83 22.24 10.11 4.64
N PRO A 84 21.41 10.47 5.63
CA PRO A 84 21.71 10.61 7.06
C PRO A 84 21.82 9.25 7.75
N GLN A 85 22.98 9.00 8.33
CA GLN A 85 23.33 7.70 8.91
C GLN A 85 22.30 7.16 9.92
N PRO A 86 21.72 7.95 10.83
CA PRO A 86 20.73 7.41 11.78
C PRO A 86 19.54 6.73 11.12
N ILE A 87 19.00 7.31 10.03
CA ILE A 87 17.87 6.68 9.30
C ILE A 87 18.30 5.33 8.71
N TRP A 88 19.42 5.28 8.01
CA TRP A 88 19.86 4.08 7.31
C TRP A 88 20.26 2.95 8.26
N ILE A 89 20.76 3.29 9.45
CA ILE A 89 21.00 2.29 10.51
C ILE A 89 19.68 1.66 10.94
N HIS A 90 18.68 2.49 11.30
CA HIS A 90 17.38 1.99 11.76
C HIS A 90 16.59 1.32 10.64
N PHE A 91 16.69 1.78 9.41
CA PHE A 91 16.08 1.10 8.26
C PHE A 91 16.67 -0.29 8.03
N ALA A 92 18.00 -0.42 8.18
CA ALA A 92 18.66 -1.73 8.09
C ALA A 92 18.27 -2.66 9.25
N ASP A 93 18.11 -2.13 10.47
CA ASP A 93 17.65 -2.91 11.62
C ASP A 93 16.20 -3.38 11.46
N LEU A 94 15.31 -2.48 11.02
CA LEU A 94 13.91 -2.79 10.75
C LEU A 94 13.77 -3.85 9.65
N ASN A 95 14.49 -3.70 8.54
CA ASN A 95 14.44 -4.62 7.40
C ASN A 95 15.12 -5.98 7.68
N ALA A 96 15.87 -6.11 8.76
CA ALA A 96 16.33 -7.41 9.24
C ALA A 96 15.21 -8.22 9.93
N VAL A 97 14.08 -7.56 10.30
CA VAL A 97 12.94 -8.17 10.97
C VAL A 97 11.85 -8.47 9.93
N PRO A 98 11.44 -9.74 9.73
CA PRO A 98 10.27 -10.08 8.93
C PRO A 98 9.00 -9.39 9.45
N ARG A 99 8.30 -8.66 8.54
CA ARG A 99 7.14 -7.83 8.88
C ARG A 99 6.01 -7.85 7.83
N PRO A 100 5.62 -9.03 7.29
CA PRO A 100 4.47 -9.11 6.39
C PRO A 100 3.19 -8.64 7.07
N SER A 101 2.29 -7.97 6.34
CA SER A 101 0.96 -7.62 6.83
C SER A 101 0.23 -8.82 7.43
N LYS A 102 -0.44 -8.64 8.56
CA LYS A 102 -1.10 -9.69 9.38
C LYS A 102 -0.16 -10.68 10.06
N LYS A 103 1.15 -10.44 10.04
CA LYS A 103 2.18 -11.27 10.71
C LYS A 103 3.21 -10.42 11.46
N GLU A 104 2.80 -9.28 12.00
CA GLU A 104 3.66 -8.24 12.56
C GLU A 104 4.20 -8.54 13.96
N ALA A 105 3.86 -9.66 14.58
CA ALA A 105 4.24 -9.96 15.97
C ALA A 105 5.74 -9.75 16.28
N ARG A 106 6.63 -10.02 15.31
CA ARG A 106 8.09 -9.84 15.49
C ARG A 106 8.49 -8.37 15.45
N VAL A 107 7.93 -7.60 14.53
CA VAL A 107 8.26 -6.17 14.40
C VAL A 107 7.60 -5.36 15.53
N ILE A 108 6.45 -5.77 16.04
CA ILE A 108 5.83 -5.20 17.25
C ILE A 108 6.76 -5.39 18.45
N GLU A 109 7.27 -6.61 18.69
CA GLU A 109 8.21 -6.87 19.80
C GLU A 109 9.55 -6.15 19.59
N PHE A 110 10.03 -6.04 18.35
CA PHE A 110 11.22 -5.26 18.01
C PHE A 110 11.03 -3.78 18.39
N MET A 111 9.92 -3.15 17.98
CA MET A 111 9.63 -1.74 18.27
C MET A 111 9.39 -1.50 19.76
N LYS A 112 8.69 -2.40 20.42
CA LYS A 112 8.50 -2.36 21.88
C LYS A 112 9.85 -2.40 22.61
N SER A 113 10.69 -3.37 22.30
CA SER A 113 12.03 -3.50 22.88
C SER A 113 12.89 -2.26 22.62
N PHE A 114 12.81 -1.69 21.41
CA PHE A 114 13.51 -0.46 21.05
C PHE A 114 13.13 0.72 21.97
N GLY A 115 11.84 0.95 22.19
CA GLY A 115 11.41 2.03 23.09
C GLY A 115 11.78 1.79 24.56
N GLU A 116 11.66 0.55 25.03
CA GLU A 116 12.03 0.14 26.40
C GLU A 116 13.55 0.27 26.64
N GLU A 117 14.39 -0.10 25.68
CA GLU A 117 15.84 0.05 25.75
C GLU A 117 16.29 1.51 25.82
N LEU A 118 15.55 2.42 25.17
CA LEU A 118 15.77 3.87 25.30
C LEU A 118 15.24 4.45 26.63
N GLY A 119 14.56 3.66 27.44
CA GLY A 119 13.92 4.11 28.68
C GLY A 119 12.72 5.03 28.45
N LEU A 120 12.10 4.96 27.28
CA LEU A 120 10.92 5.75 26.91
C LEU A 120 9.63 5.04 27.28
N GLU A 121 8.59 5.82 27.59
CA GLU A 121 7.24 5.27 27.78
C GLU A 121 6.79 4.58 26.48
N THR A 122 6.59 3.28 26.54
CA THR A 122 6.23 2.45 25.39
C THR A 122 4.93 1.69 25.68
N LEU A 123 3.94 1.90 24.85
CA LEU A 123 2.62 1.27 24.91
C LEU A 123 2.43 0.40 23.67
N VAL A 124 1.91 -0.80 23.85
CA VAL A 124 1.33 -1.63 22.79
C VAL A 124 -0.15 -1.77 23.09
N ASP A 125 -1.01 -1.35 22.15
CA ASP A 125 -2.44 -1.47 22.33
C ASP A 125 -2.95 -2.91 22.05
N ASP A 126 -4.24 -3.15 22.28
CA ASP A 126 -4.84 -4.49 22.17
C ASP A 126 -4.79 -5.04 20.72
N ILE A 127 -4.66 -4.18 19.71
CA ILE A 127 -4.58 -4.61 18.31
C ILE A 127 -3.14 -4.82 17.83
N GLY A 128 -2.15 -4.21 18.51
CA GLY A 128 -0.73 -4.32 18.21
C GLY A 128 -0.06 -3.04 17.72
N ASN A 129 -0.76 -1.89 17.70
CA ASN A 129 -0.09 -0.62 17.46
C ASN A 129 0.92 -0.32 18.57
N VAL A 130 2.07 0.25 18.20
CA VAL A 130 3.10 0.63 19.17
C VAL A 130 3.15 2.16 19.27
N ILE A 131 3.09 2.69 20.49
CA ILE A 131 3.19 4.13 20.77
C ILE A 131 4.37 4.35 21.70
N ILE A 132 5.34 5.15 21.26
CA ILE A 132 6.52 5.49 22.06
C ILE A 132 6.51 7.00 22.31
N ARG A 133 6.55 7.39 23.59
CA ARG A 133 6.50 8.79 24.00
C ARG A 133 7.86 9.30 24.41
N LYS A 134 8.28 10.41 23.83
CA LYS A 134 9.51 11.11 24.17
C LYS A 134 9.21 12.50 24.70
N PRO A 135 9.70 12.87 25.93
CA PRO A 135 9.58 14.24 26.45
C PRO A 135 10.24 15.25 25.51
N ALA A 136 9.76 16.49 25.53
CA ALA A 136 10.38 17.57 24.78
C ALA A 136 11.86 17.78 25.15
N THR A 137 12.65 18.24 24.21
CA THR A 137 13.99 18.75 24.50
C THR A 137 13.94 20.08 25.25
N PRO A 138 14.99 20.44 26.03
CA PRO A 138 15.00 21.67 26.80
C PRO A 138 14.68 22.92 25.98
N GLY A 139 13.68 23.68 26.42
CA GLY A 139 13.20 24.89 25.75
C GLY A 139 12.10 24.67 24.69
N MET A 140 11.61 23.42 24.57
CA MET A 140 10.52 23.05 23.65
C MET A 140 9.28 22.50 24.39
N GLU A 141 9.25 22.59 25.72
CA GLU A 141 8.22 21.96 26.58
C GLU A 141 6.83 22.63 26.43
N ASP A 142 6.79 23.89 26.03
CA ASP A 142 5.56 24.66 25.79
C ASP A 142 5.00 24.51 24.38
N ARG A 143 5.70 23.78 23.51
CA ARG A 143 5.28 23.56 22.12
C ARG A 143 4.13 22.57 22.02
N THR A 144 3.37 22.68 20.93
CA THR A 144 2.31 21.71 20.62
C THR A 144 2.89 20.31 20.51
N PRO A 145 2.39 19.30 21.24
CA PRO A 145 2.86 17.93 21.09
C PRO A 145 2.59 17.41 19.69
N VAL A 146 3.53 16.63 19.15
CA VAL A 146 3.50 16.10 17.79
C VAL A 146 3.38 14.58 17.81
N VAL A 147 2.47 14.04 17.02
CA VAL A 147 2.44 12.64 16.65
C VAL A 147 3.27 12.46 15.38
N ILE A 148 4.26 11.59 15.39
CA ILE A 148 4.97 11.12 14.20
C ILE A 148 4.41 9.73 13.89
N GLN A 149 3.86 9.54 12.69
CA GLN A 149 3.13 8.31 12.37
C GLN A 149 3.69 7.63 11.13
N GLY A 150 3.76 6.30 11.18
CA GLY A 150 4.05 5.41 10.07
C GLY A 150 3.60 3.98 10.40
N HIS A 151 3.56 3.08 9.40
CA HIS A 151 3.14 1.70 9.58
C HIS A 151 4.30 0.71 9.61
N LEU A 152 4.14 -0.39 10.35
CA LEU A 152 5.19 -1.39 10.58
C LEU A 152 5.23 -2.47 9.52
N ASP A 153 4.11 -2.83 8.94
CA ASP A 153 4.00 -3.88 7.93
C ASP A 153 4.57 -3.45 6.56
N MET A 154 4.62 -4.35 5.63
CA MET A 154 5.02 -4.11 4.25
C MET A 154 4.36 -5.10 3.31
N VAL A 155 4.13 -4.69 2.07
CA VAL A 155 3.74 -5.59 0.98
C VAL A 155 4.88 -6.56 0.66
N CYS A 156 4.57 -7.85 0.61
CA CYS A 156 5.51 -8.92 0.34
C CYS A 156 5.33 -9.46 -1.09
N GLN A 157 6.13 -8.96 -2.03
CA GLN A 157 6.18 -9.41 -3.41
C GLN A 157 7.60 -9.81 -3.80
N LYS A 158 7.74 -10.86 -4.63
CA LYS A 158 9.03 -11.29 -5.18
C LYS A 158 8.91 -11.72 -6.63
N ASN A 159 10.01 -11.65 -7.38
CA ASN A 159 10.06 -12.23 -8.71
C ASN A 159 9.89 -13.75 -8.67
N ALA A 160 9.34 -14.33 -9.74
CA ALA A 160 9.01 -15.75 -9.79
C ALA A 160 10.26 -16.67 -9.66
N ASP A 161 11.42 -16.18 -10.04
CA ASP A 161 12.72 -16.86 -9.94
C ASP A 161 13.50 -16.57 -8.66
N THR A 162 12.95 -15.74 -7.77
CA THR A 162 13.58 -15.39 -6.48
C THR A 162 13.19 -16.39 -5.40
N ASP A 163 14.18 -17.07 -4.83
CA ASP A 163 13.98 -17.93 -3.64
C ASP A 163 14.13 -17.07 -2.38
N PHE A 164 13.02 -16.68 -1.78
CA PHE A 164 12.97 -15.82 -0.59
C PHE A 164 11.75 -16.16 0.29
N ASP A 165 11.95 -16.19 1.59
CA ASP A 165 10.92 -16.46 2.60
C ASP A 165 10.69 -15.21 3.46
N PHE A 166 9.65 -14.45 3.16
CA PHE A 166 9.27 -13.24 3.89
C PHE A 166 8.91 -13.49 5.37
N ASP A 167 8.55 -14.72 5.72
CA ASP A 167 8.22 -15.04 7.11
C ASP A 167 9.48 -15.22 7.98
N ASN A 168 10.65 -15.49 7.38
CA ASN A 168 11.85 -15.86 8.14
C ASN A 168 13.13 -15.14 7.72
N GLN A 169 13.14 -14.40 6.60
CA GLN A 169 14.33 -13.72 6.11
C GLN A 169 14.16 -12.21 6.13
N GLY A 170 15.20 -11.48 6.53
CA GLY A 170 15.28 -10.03 6.36
C GLY A 170 15.59 -9.65 4.92
N ILE A 171 15.20 -8.45 4.53
CA ILE A 171 15.33 -7.92 3.16
C ILE A 171 16.82 -7.72 2.80
N GLU A 172 17.23 -8.23 1.65
CA GLU A 172 18.60 -8.07 1.12
C GLU A 172 18.72 -6.78 0.30
N MET A 173 19.17 -5.72 0.94
CA MET A 173 19.31 -4.39 0.34
C MET A 173 20.66 -4.19 -0.32
N TYR A 174 20.70 -3.33 -1.35
CA TYR A 174 21.94 -2.87 -2.00
C TYR A 174 21.78 -1.45 -2.55
N VAL A 175 22.91 -0.77 -2.75
CA VAL A 175 22.95 0.57 -3.37
C VAL A 175 23.06 0.44 -4.88
N ASP A 176 22.23 1.20 -5.60
CA ASP A 176 22.21 1.31 -7.06
C ASP A 176 22.23 2.80 -7.46
N GLY A 177 23.41 3.37 -7.55
CA GLY A 177 23.59 4.80 -7.78
C GLY A 177 23.01 5.64 -6.64
N ASP A 178 22.02 6.50 -6.91
CA ASP A 178 21.30 7.31 -5.91
C ASP A 178 20.09 6.57 -5.30
N TRP A 179 20.01 5.25 -5.44
CA TRP A 179 18.89 4.45 -4.97
C TRP A 179 19.33 3.30 -4.07
N VAL A 180 18.50 2.98 -3.09
CA VAL A 180 18.55 1.71 -2.36
C VAL A 180 17.44 0.81 -2.90
N ARG A 181 17.76 -0.45 -3.14
CA ARG A 181 16.88 -1.49 -3.70
C ARG A 181 16.99 -2.80 -2.93
N ALA A 182 16.05 -3.71 -3.19
CA ALA A 182 16.10 -5.09 -2.70
C ALA A 182 16.40 -6.09 -3.83
N ARG A 183 16.96 -7.26 -3.48
CA ARG A 183 17.29 -8.32 -4.45
C ARG A 183 16.08 -9.18 -4.79
N GLY A 184 15.35 -8.79 -5.82
CA GLY A 184 14.22 -9.56 -6.37
C GLY A 184 12.98 -9.62 -5.48
N THR A 185 12.92 -8.78 -4.45
CA THR A 185 11.78 -8.63 -3.54
C THR A 185 11.38 -7.17 -3.44
N THR A 186 10.21 -6.89 -2.86
CA THR A 186 9.88 -5.57 -2.31
C THR A 186 10.94 -5.13 -1.32
N LEU A 187 11.21 -3.82 -1.23
CA LEU A 187 12.21 -3.24 -0.33
C LEU A 187 11.62 -2.96 1.06
N GLY A 188 10.34 -2.60 1.12
CA GLY A 188 9.68 -2.12 2.34
C GLY A 188 10.14 -0.73 2.76
N ALA A 189 10.50 0.13 1.79
CA ALA A 189 10.73 1.54 2.04
C ALA A 189 9.44 2.26 2.40
N ASP A 190 8.35 1.84 1.83
CA ASP A 190 6.98 2.05 2.21
C ASP A 190 6.62 1.08 3.35
N ASN A 191 6.36 1.52 4.57
CA ASN A 191 6.70 2.84 5.14
C ASN A 191 7.95 2.75 6.05
N GLY A 192 8.86 1.80 5.79
CA GLY A 192 10.05 1.54 6.60
C GLY A 192 10.98 2.73 6.76
N ILE A 193 11.06 3.64 5.77
CA ILE A 193 11.88 4.86 5.88
C ILE A 193 11.23 5.86 6.84
N GLY A 194 9.91 6.02 6.81
CA GLY A 194 9.19 6.85 7.77
C GLY A 194 9.36 6.33 9.20
N VAL A 195 9.22 5.03 9.40
CA VAL A 195 9.47 4.36 10.69
C VAL A 195 10.92 4.58 11.16
N ALA A 196 11.90 4.39 10.27
CA ALA A 196 13.32 4.59 10.61
C ALA A 196 13.64 6.04 10.98
N ALA A 197 13.01 7.02 10.32
CA ALA A 197 13.14 8.43 10.67
C ALA A 197 12.58 8.73 12.08
N ALA A 198 11.42 8.18 12.41
CA ALA A 198 10.85 8.28 13.75
C ALA A 198 11.77 7.63 14.80
N MET A 199 12.31 6.43 14.51
CA MET A 199 13.28 5.77 15.38
C MET A 199 14.55 6.62 15.60
N ALA A 200 15.07 7.25 14.54
CA ALA A 200 16.23 8.12 14.64
C ALA A 200 15.99 9.34 15.57
N ILE A 201 14.79 9.93 15.51
CA ILE A 201 14.39 11.02 16.42
C ILE A 201 14.26 10.50 17.86
N LEU A 202 13.64 9.34 18.05
CA LEU A 202 13.47 8.75 19.37
C LEU A 202 14.83 8.43 20.03
N ALA A 203 15.79 7.92 19.27
CA ALA A 203 17.13 7.56 19.76
C ALA A 203 18.08 8.74 19.94
N SER A 204 17.79 9.91 19.38
CA SER A 204 18.69 11.08 19.42
C SER A 204 18.61 11.81 20.76
N ASP A 205 19.76 12.33 21.21
CA ASP A 205 19.87 13.22 22.38
C ASP A 205 20.06 14.70 21.97
N ASP A 206 20.29 15.01 20.69
CA ASP A 206 20.68 16.33 20.19
C ASP A 206 19.70 16.97 19.21
N ILE A 207 18.70 16.25 18.73
CA ILE A 207 17.64 16.78 17.87
C ILE A 207 16.63 17.56 18.72
N ALA A 208 16.49 18.86 18.45
CA ALA A 208 15.49 19.69 19.12
C ALA A 208 14.07 19.32 18.65
N HIS A 209 13.16 19.01 19.58
CA HIS A 209 11.79 18.62 19.27
C HIS A 209 10.81 18.94 20.42
N PRO A 210 9.51 19.18 20.11
CA PRO A 210 8.42 19.25 21.09
C PRO A 210 8.21 17.89 21.76
N PRO A 211 7.24 17.74 22.71
CA PRO A 211 6.82 16.41 23.14
C PRO A 211 6.40 15.57 21.93
N ILE A 212 6.91 14.35 21.81
CA ILE A 212 6.64 13.44 20.68
C ILE A 212 5.89 12.21 21.15
N GLU A 213 4.91 11.78 20.37
CA GLU A 213 4.30 10.47 20.36
C GLU A 213 4.60 9.83 19.00
N ALA A 214 5.47 8.84 18.94
CA ALA A 214 5.67 8.05 17.72
C ALA A 214 4.63 6.93 17.68
N LEU A 215 3.71 7.00 16.75
CA LEU A 215 2.66 6.01 16.51
C LEU A 215 3.08 5.11 15.35
N PHE A 216 3.21 3.83 15.62
CA PHE A 216 3.50 2.80 14.65
C PHE A 216 2.30 1.87 14.54
N THR A 217 1.61 1.93 13.41
CA THR A 217 0.41 1.13 13.14
C THR A 217 0.76 -0.21 12.50
N ILE A 218 -0.21 -1.13 12.49
CA ILE A 218 -0.10 -2.45 11.86
C ILE A 218 -1.15 -2.62 10.76
N ASP A 219 -0.86 -3.55 9.82
CA ASP A 219 -1.80 -3.97 8.75
C ASP A 219 -2.36 -2.78 7.95
N GLU A 220 -1.52 -1.80 7.63
CA GLU A 220 -1.90 -0.68 6.76
C GLU A 220 -2.25 -1.21 5.36
N GLU A 221 -1.36 -1.99 4.78
CA GLU A 221 -1.30 -2.43 3.39
C GLU A 221 -2.47 -3.33 2.95
N THR A 222 -3.15 -3.98 3.90
CA THR A 222 -4.23 -4.91 3.56
C THR A 222 -5.57 -4.57 4.21
N GLY A 223 -5.61 -3.62 5.16
CA GLY A 223 -6.87 -3.33 5.84
C GLY A 223 -6.87 -2.12 6.75
N MET A 224 -5.73 -1.44 6.97
CA MET A 224 -5.58 -0.32 7.93
C MET A 224 -6.10 -0.70 9.32
N THR A 225 -5.92 -1.97 9.71
CA THR A 225 -6.52 -2.55 10.91
C THR A 225 -6.05 -1.83 12.17
N GLY A 226 -4.77 -1.44 12.20
CA GLY A 226 -4.19 -0.68 13.29
C GLY A 226 -4.89 0.65 13.52
N ALA A 227 -4.97 1.48 12.48
CA ALA A 227 -5.63 2.78 12.54
C ALA A 227 -7.12 2.67 12.85
N MET A 228 -7.83 1.71 12.22
CA MET A 228 -9.26 1.49 12.43
C MET A 228 -9.63 1.15 13.87
N ASN A 229 -8.74 0.51 14.59
CA ASN A 229 -9.00 0.06 15.95
C ASN A 229 -8.27 0.90 17.03
N LEU A 230 -7.50 1.92 16.64
CA LEU A 230 -6.90 2.84 17.60
C LEU A 230 -7.99 3.63 18.34
N ALA A 231 -8.07 3.45 19.63
CA ALA A 231 -9.08 4.14 20.45
C ALA A 231 -8.85 5.66 20.47
N GLY A 232 -9.93 6.44 20.45
CA GLY A 232 -9.87 7.88 20.68
C GLY A 232 -9.33 8.22 22.07
N GLY A 233 -8.54 9.31 22.17
CA GLY A 233 -7.98 9.80 23.44
C GLY A 233 -6.70 9.11 23.90
N VAL A 234 -6.15 8.17 23.14
CA VAL A 234 -4.83 7.55 23.40
C VAL A 234 -3.71 8.54 23.07
N LEU A 235 -3.83 9.23 21.93
CA LEU A 235 -2.88 10.26 21.50
C LEU A 235 -3.26 11.62 22.13
N GLN A 236 -2.23 12.40 22.45
CA GLN A 236 -2.35 13.74 23.05
C GLN A 236 -1.84 14.83 22.10
N GLY A 237 -1.22 14.46 20.99
CA GLY A 237 -0.66 15.36 20.00
C GLY A 237 -1.73 16.24 19.33
N GLY A 238 -1.44 17.51 19.16
CA GLY A 238 -2.29 18.45 18.42
C GLY A 238 -1.95 18.52 16.92
N ILE A 239 -0.79 18.00 16.54
CA ILE A 239 -0.30 17.92 15.16
C ILE A 239 0.15 16.50 14.88
N MET A 240 -0.21 15.96 13.71
CA MET A 240 0.30 14.68 13.21
C MET A 240 1.13 14.91 11.95
N LEU A 241 2.35 14.39 11.99
CA LEU A 241 3.25 14.27 10.86
C LEU A 241 3.23 12.80 10.42
N ASN A 242 2.45 12.50 9.41
CA ASN A 242 2.45 11.19 8.77
C ASN A 242 3.61 11.15 7.77
N LEU A 243 4.41 10.08 7.80
CA LEU A 243 5.63 9.96 7.00
C LEU A 243 5.48 8.95 5.87
N ASP A 244 4.31 8.93 5.22
CA ASP A 244 3.87 7.86 4.31
C ASP A 244 3.62 8.34 2.86
N THR A 245 4.10 9.51 2.51
CA THR A 245 4.08 10.01 1.13
C THR A 245 5.35 9.57 0.39
N GLU A 246 5.21 9.26 -0.91
CA GLU A 246 6.27 8.69 -1.75
C GLU A 246 6.94 9.70 -2.69
N ASP A 247 6.63 10.99 -2.55
CA ASP A 247 7.18 12.10 -3.33
C ASP A 247 7.72 13.20 -2.41
N ASP A 248 8.93 13.71 -2.69
CA ASP A 248 9.61 14.69 -1.83
C ASP A 248 9.39 16.15 -2.26
N ASP A 249 8.64 16.35 -3.31
CA ASP A 249 8.35 17.67 -3.89
C ASP A 249 6.89 18.12 -3.70
N GLU A 250 6.12 17.37 -2.91
CA GLU A 250 4.73 17.68 -2.58
C GLU A 250 4.44 17.59 -1.08
N ILE A 251 3.33 18.17 -0.67
CA ILE A 251 2.78 18.11 0.68
C ILE A 251 1.36 17.56 0.58
N THR A 252 1.11 16.39 1.13
CA THR A 252 -0.22 15.79 1.13
C THR A 252 -1.02 16.27 2.33
N ILE A 253 -2.21 16.81 2.07
CA ILE A 253 -3.13 17.42 3.05
C ILE A 253 -4.51 16.79 3.06
N GLY A 254 -4.69 15.69 2.33
CA GLY A 254 -5.97 14.99 2.23
C GLY A 254 -5.84 13.61 1.58
N CYS A 255 -6.83 12.76 1.82
CA CYS A 255 -6.93 11.47 1.13
C CYS A 255 -8.39 11.05 0.93
N ALA A 256 -8.62 10.14 -0.02
CA ALA A 256 -9.95 9.59 -0.21
C ALA A 256 -10.21 8.44 0.76
N GLY A 257 -11.37 8.47 1.40
CA GLY A 257 -11.99 7.27 1.95
C GLY A 257 -12.59 6.40 0.85
N GLY A 258 -13.13 5.26 1.23
CA GLY A 258 -13.78 4.32 0.32
C GLY A 258 -15.04 3.72 0.89
N VAL A 259 -15.89 3.18 0.02
CA VAL A 259 -16.99 2.29 0.37
C VAL A 259 -17.25 1.32 -0.77
N ASP A 260 -17.39 0.06 -0.42
CA ASP A 260 -17.76 -1.01 -1.33
C ASP A 260 -19.27 -1.01 -1.56
N VAL A 261 -19.69 -0.96 -2.82
CA VAL A 261 -21.10 -1.15 -3.20
C VAL A 261 -21.22 -2.56 -3.78
N ASN A 262 -21.84 -3.46 -3.02
CA ASN A 262 -22.08 -4.86 -3.37
C ASN A 262 -23.51 -5.04 -3.86
N ILE A 263 -23.66 -5.37 -5.12
CA ILE A 263 -24.94 -5.55 -5.81
C ILE A 263 -25.10 -7.03 -6.13
N SER A 264 -26.24 -7.61 -5.85
CA SER A 264 -26.57 -8.99 -6.18
C SER A 264 -28.06 -9.20 -6.45
N GLY A 265 -28.38 -10.24 -7.19
CA GLY A 265 -29.76 -10.60 -7.44
C GLY A 265 -29.88 -11.86 -8.30
N ARG A 266 -31.14 -12.20 -8.60
CA ARG A 266 -31.50 -13.35 -9.46
C ARG A 266 -32.32 -12.88 -10.64
N TYR A 267 -32.28 -13.66 -11.70
CA TYR A 267 -33.09 -13.43 -12.90
C TYR A 267 -33.65 -14.74 -13.45
N GLU A 268 -34.73 -14.63 -14.18
CA GLU A 268 -35.31 -15.74 -14.93
C GLU A 268 -34.50 -15.99 -16.20
N GLU A 269 -34.32 -17.26 -16.54
CA GLU A 269 -33.72 -17.70 -17.78
C GLU A 269 -34.78 -18.15 -18.80
N ALA A 270 -34.50 -17.92 -20.07
CA ALA A 270 -35.35 -18.34 -21.18
C ALA A 270 -34.57 -19.32 -22.10
N PRO A 271 -35.25 -20.27 -22.75
CA PRO A 271 -34.60 -21.10 -23.74
C PRO A 271 -34.02 -20.26 -24.89
N VAL A 272 -32.87 -20.72 -25.41
CA VAL A 272 -32.29 -20.13 -26.62
C VAL A 272 -33.26 -20.23 -27.81
N LYS A 273 -33.42 -19.15 -28.57
CA LYS A 273 -34.27 -19.13 -29.76
C LYS A 273 -33.77 -20.17 -30.78
N PRO A 274 -34.68 -20.98 -31.38
CA PRO A 274 -34.29 -21.92 -32.42
C PRO A 274 -33.59 -21.25 -33.59
N GLY A 275 -32.55 -21.86 -34.13
CA GLY A 275 -31.77 -21.28 -35.24
C GLY A 275 -30.71 -20.26 -34.83
N SER A 276 -30.49 -20.06 -33.53
CA SER A 276 -29.39 -19.24 -33.04
C SER A 276 -28.04 -19.97 -33.08
N VAL A 277 -26.97 -19.19 -33.21
CA VAL A 277 -25.57 -19.60 -33.02
C VAL A 277 -24.97 -18.77 -31.89
N ALA A 278 -23.94 -19.30 -31.25
CA ALA A 278 -23.34 -18.63 -30.09
C ALA A 278 -21.94 -18.09 -30.36
N PHE A 279 -21.62 -17.00 -29.69
CA PHE A 279 -20.31 -16.36 -29.72
C PHE A 279 -19.91 -15.88 -28.33
N THR A 280 -18.60 -15.82 -28.10
CA THR A 280 -18.01 -15.03 -27.03
C THR A 280 -17.61 -13.65 -27.60
N LEU A 281 -18.26 -12.61 -27.11
CA LEU A 281 -17.93 -11.23 -27.40
C LEU A 281 -17.01 -10.71 -26.29
N THR A 282 -15.83 -10.18 -26.62
CA THR A 282 -14.84 -9.71 -25.64
C THR A 282 -14.40 -8.29 -25.95
N VAL A 283 -14.40 -7.45 -24.93
CA VAL A 283 -13.71 -6.15 -24.90
C VAL A 283 -12.42 -6.34 -24.14
N LYS A 284 -11.26 -6.01 -24.73
CA LYS A 284 -9.94 -6.23 -24.13
C LYS A 284 -8.91 -5.21 -24.61
N GLY A 285 -7.69 -5.26 -24.03
CA GLY A 285 -6.58 -4.39 -24.43
C GLY A 285 -6.66 -2.98 -23.87
N LEU A 286 -7.47 -2.77 -22.82
CA LEU A 286 -7.52 -1.50 -22.11
C LEU A 286 -6.32 -1.34 -21.18
N SER A 287 -5.90 -0.10 -20.95
CA SER A 287 -4.75 0.25 -20.10
C SER A 287 -4.98 -0.10 -18.63
N GLY A 288 -6.20 0.13 -18.14
CA GLY A 288 -6.53 -0.06 -16.72
C GLY A 288 -5.81 0.93 -15.81
N GLY A 289 -5.52 0.52 -14.58
CA GLY A 289 -4.83 1.31 -13.58
C GLY A 289 -5.52 1.23 -12.22
N HIS A 290 -4.97 1.96 -11.23
CA HIS A 290 -5.56 2.04 -9.90
C HIS A 290 -6.87 2.84 -9.93
N SER A 291 -7.92 2.33 -9.27
CA SER A 291 -9.27 2.92 -9.30
C SER A 291 -9.39 4.29 -8.62
N GLY A 292 -8.38 4.69 -7.87
CA GLY A 292 -8.25 6.03 -7.30
C GLY A 292 -7.23 6.86 -8.08
N MET A 293 -5.95 6.51 -7.99
CA MET A 293 -4.83 7.29 -8.53
C MET A 293 -4.89 7.51 -10.05
N ASP A 294 -5.49 6.59 -10.80
CA ASP A 294 -5.58 6.70 -12.26
C ASP A 294 -6.97 7.07 -12.79
N ILE A 295 -7.97 7.24 -11.90
CA ILE A 295 -9.38 7.46 -12.30
C ILE A 295 -9.57 8.73 -13.12
N HIS A 296 -8.73 9.74 -12.89
CA HIS A 296 -8.75 11.02 -13.61
C HIS A 296 -8.21 10.93 -15.04
N ARG A 297 -7.52 9.85 -15.41
CA ARG A 297 -6.86 9.72 -16.71
C ARG A 297 -7.79 9.43 -17.87
N GLY A 298 -9.09 9.26 -17.62
CA GLY A 298 -10.10 9.03 -18.67
C GLY A 298 -9.94 7.71 -19.41
N ARG A 299 -9.29 6.70 -18.79
CA ARG A 299 -9.11 5.36 -19.38
C ARG A 299 -10.44 4.62 -19.48
N GLY A 300 -10.54 3.75 -20.48
CA GLY A 300 -11.75 2.94 -20.70
C GLY A 300 -11.96 1.93 -19.56
N ASN A 301 -13.24 1.71 -19.22
CA ASN A 301 -13.69 0.67 -18.31
C ASN A 301 -14.38 -0.44 -19.11
N ALA A 302 -13.81 -1.66 -19.10
CA ALA A 302 -14.31 -2.77 -19.90
C ALA A 302 -15.79 -3.10 -19.61
N ASN A 303 -16.22 -3.01 -18.34
CA ASN A 303 -17.61 -3.31 -17.95
C ASN A 303 -18.59 -2.31 -18.61
N LYS A 304 -18.22 -1.04 -18.63
CA LYS A 304 -19.04 0.03 -19.24
C LYS A 304 -19.07 -0.10 -20.77
N LEU A 305 -17.92 -0.41 -21.38
CA LEU A 305 -17.81 -0.54 -22.84
C LEU A 305 -18.53 -1.81 -23.32
N LEU A 306 -18.37 -2.93 -22.63
CA LEU A 306 -19.07 -4.17 -22.93
C LEU A 306 -20.60 -3.98 -22.80
N ALA A 307 -21.07 -3.37 -21.71
CA ALA A 307 -22.49 -3.09 -21.52
C ALA A 307 -23.05 -2.15 -22.61
N ARG A 308 -22.26 -1.19 -23.12
CA ARG A 308 -22.62 -0.32 -24.23
C ARG A 308 -22.84 -1.11 -25.51
N VAL A 309 -21.90 -1.95 -25.88
CA VAL A 309 -21.96 -2.77 -27.09
C VAL A 309 -23.13 -3.76 -26.99
N LEU A 310 -23.25 -4.45 -25.86
CA LEU A 310 -24.32 -5.43 -25.63
C LEU A 310 -25.71 -4.81 -25.67
N LEU A 311 -25.93 -3.64 -25.02
CA LEU A 311 -27.23 -3.00 -25.02
C LEU A 311 -27.66 -2.62 -26.45
N THR A 312 -26.75 -2.01 -27.22
CA THR A 312 -27.03 -1.66 -28.62
C THR A 312 -27.32 -2.89 -29.47
N ALA A 313 -26.56 -4.00 -29.21
CA ALA A 313 -26.77 -5.26 -29.90
C ALA A 313 -28.13 -5.92 -29.57
N VAL A 314 -28.55 -5.87 -28.31
CA VAL A 314 -29.88 -6.35 -27.88
C VAL A 314 -30.98 -5.57 -28.61
N GLU A 315 -30.87 -4.24 -28.68
CA GLU A 315 -31.87 -3.37 -29.26
C GLU A 315 -31.96 -3.46 -30.81
N SER A 316 -30.82 -3.66 -31.50
CA SER A 316 -30.76 -3.65 -32.97
C SER A 316 -30.75 -5.02 -33.63
N HIS A 317 -30.28 -6.06 -32.93
CA HIS A 317 -30.15 -7.42 -33.46
C HIS A 317 -30.89 -8.49 -32.65
N GLY A 318 -31.53 -8.11 -31.53
CA GLY A 318 -32.32 -9.03 -30.71
C GLY A 318 -31.51 -10.22 -30.16
N ILE A 319 -30.22 -10.02 -29.85
CA ILE A 319 -29.34 -11.05 -29.30
C ILE A 319 -29.83 -11.53 -27.93
N GLY A 320 -29.55 -12.79 -27.60
CA GLY A 320 -29.67 -13.31 -26.23
C GLY A 320 -28.32 -13.28 -25.53
N ILE A 321 -28.31 -13.05 -24.21
CA ILE A 321 -27.10 -13.08 -23.39
C ILE A 321 -27.20 -14.26 -22.42
N ALA A 322 -26.27 -15.19 -22.51
CA ALA A 322 -26.21 -16.35 -21.61
C ALA A 322 -25.36 -16.07 -20.36
N ALA A 323 -24.25 -15.35 -20.54
CA ALA A 323 -23.38 -15.02 -19.42
C ALA A 323 -22.65 -13.69 -19.69
N ILE A 324 -22.30 -13.00 -18.60
CA ILE A 324 -21.36 -11.87 -18.59
C ILE A 324 -20.31 -12.17 -17.52
N ASP A 325 -19.03 -12.00 -17.88
CA ASP A 325 -17.90 -12.11 -16.96
C ASP A 325 -16.93 -10.95 -17.29
N ALA A 326 -16.99 -9.89 -16.50
CA ALA A 326 -16.30 -8.65 -16.83
C ALA A 326 -15.72 -7.97 -15.62
N GLY A 327 -14.45 -7.52 -15.73
CA GLY A 327 -13.70 -6.88 -14.66
C GLY A 327 -13.17 -7.85 -13.60
N GLY A 328 -12.72 -7.31 -12.46
CA GLY A 328 -12.06 -8.09 -11.42
C GLY A 328 -11.95 -7.35 -10.09
N LEU A 329 -10.74 -6.96 -9.70
CA LEU A 329 -10.44 -6.32 -8.42
C LEU A 329 -11.12 -4.95 -8.29
N ARG A 330 -11.60 -4.62 -7.09
CA ARG A 330 -12.30 -3.36 -6.81
C ARG A 330 -11.43 -2.12 -7.00
N ASN A 331 -10.17 -2.23 -6.62
CA ASN A 331 -9.20 -1.14 -6.71
C ASN A 331 -8.52 -1.03 -8.10
N ALA A 332 -8.97 -1.80 -9.09
CA ALA A 332 -8.45 -1.76 -10.46
C ALA A 332 -9.53 -1.34 -11.45
N ILE A 333 -9.18 -0.44 -12.39
CA ILE A 333 -10.03 -0.09 -13.54
C ILE A 333 -10.07 -1.31 -14.47
N PRO A 334 -11.24 -1.89 -14.79
CA PRO A 334 -11.37 -3.09 -15.60
C PRO A 334 -10.74 -2.96 -16.99
N ARG A 335 -9.83 -3.89 -17.31
CA ARG A 335 -9.09 -3.92 -18.58
C ARG A 335 -9.74 -4.80 -19.65
N GLU A 336 -10.55 -5.76 -19.22
CA GLU A 336 -11.21 -6.72 -20.11
C GLU A 336 -12.52 -7.22 -19.52
N GLY A 337 -13.38 -7.72 -20.39
CA GLY A 337 -14.65 -8.33 -20.05
C GLY A 337 -15.24 -9.06 -21.25
N SER A 338 -15.97 -10.13 -20.98
CA SER A 338 -16.59 -10.95 -22.01
C SER A 338 -18.04 -11.28 -21.72
N ALA A 339 -18.77 -11.63 -22.76
CA ALA A 339 -20.14 -12.15 -22.68
C ALA A 339 -20.34 -13.28 -23.66
N VAL A 340 -21.04 -14.34 -23.24
CA VAL A 340 -21.54 -15.37 -24.13
C VAL A 340 -22.91 -14.93 -24.64
N ILE A 341 -23.01 -14.78 -25.95
CA ILE A 341 -24.21 -14.28 -26.62
C ILE A 341 -24.73 -15.26 -27.68
N THR A 342 -26.02 -15.16 -27.99
CA THR A 342 -26.65 -15.89 -29.10
C THR A 342 -27.20 -14.92 -30.12
N VAL A 343 -26.98 -15.24 -31.41
CA VAL A 343 -27.40 -14.45 -32.56
C VAL A 343 -28.17 -15.34 -33.51
N ASP A 344 -29.23 -14.87 -34.11
CA ASP A 344 -29.91 -15.59 -35.17
C ASP A 344 -28.94 -15.91 -36.32
N ALA A 345 -28.89 -17.19 -36.77
CA ALA A 345 -27.94 -17.60 -37.79
C ALA A 345 -28.07 -16.81 -39.09
N SER A 346 -29.29 -16.31 -39.42
CA SER A 346 -29.54 -15.47 -40.59
C SER A 346 -29.02 -14.03 -40.47
N ASP A 347 -28.79 -13.55 -39.21
CA ASP A 347 -28.33 -12.19 -38.92
C ASP A 347 -26.81 -12.09 -38.62
N VAL A 348 -26.10 -13.19 -38.60
CA VAL A 348 -24.68 -13.22 -38.19
C VAL A 348 -23.80 -12.26 -38.97
N GLU A 349 -23.96 -12.17 -40.29
CA GLU A 349 -23.12 -11.30 -41.10
C GLU A 349 -23.47 -9.80 -40.91
N ALA A 350 -24.73 -9.47 -40.64
CA ALA A 350 -25.14 -8.12 -40.28
C ALA A 350 -24.62 -7.76 -38.88
N PHE A 351 -24.70 -8.67 -37.93
CA PHE A 351 -24.15 -8.51 -36.60
C PHE A 351 -22.61 -8.30 -36.58
N LYS A 352 -21.87 -9.04 -37.38
CA LYS A 352 -20.41 -8.84 -37.51
C LYS A 352 -20.08 -7.44 -38.06
N ARG A 353 -20.81 -6.94 -39.03
CA ARG A 353 -20.62 -5.57 -39.54
C ARG A 353 -20.93 -4.54 -38.46
N PHE A 354 -22.05 -4.68 -37.78
CA PHE A 354 -22.41 -3.83 -36.63
C PHE A 354 -21.29 -3.83 -35.58
N LEU A 355 -20.76 -4.99 -35.20
CA LEU A 355 -19.72 -5.07 -34.21
C LEU A 355 -18.42 -4.41 -34.67
N ALA A 356 -18.06 -4.52 -35.95
CA ALA A 356 -16.90 -3.83 -36.50
C ALA A 356 -17.07 -2.29 -36.46
N GLU A 357 -18.27 -1.79 -36.70
CA GLU A 357 -18.61 -0.36 -36.59
C GLU A 357 -18.48 0.10 -35.13
N GLN A 358 -19.05 -0.65 -34.17
CA GLN A 358 -18.94 -0.33 -32.75
C GLN A 358 -17.46 -0.34 -32.29
N ALA A 359 -16.68 -1.33 -32.72
CA ALA A 359 -15.25 -1.41 -32.42
C ALA A 359 -14.47 -0.20 -32.97
N ALA A 360 -14.79 0.26 -34.18
CA ALA A 360 -14.16 1.45 -34.78
C ALA A 360 -14.49 2.73 -34.00
N VAL A 361 -15.74 2.88 -33.56
CA VAL A 361 -16.17 4.00 -32.71
C VAL A 361 -15.39 4.01 -31.40
N LEU A 362 -15.36 2.89 -30.68
CA LEU A 362 -14.64 2.79 -29.42
C LEU A 362 -13.14 3.04 -29.57
N LYS A 363 -12.50 2.51 -30.63
CA LYS A 363 -11.09 2.78 -30.93
C LYS A 363 -10.82 4.27 -31.17
N THR A 364 -11.75 4.98 -31.77
CA THR A 364 -11.60 6.42 -32.00
C THR A 364 -11.74 7.19 -30.69
N GLU A 365 -12.72 6.84 -29.86
CA GLU A 365 -12.97 7.51 -28.57
C GLU A 365 -11.81 7.34 -27.59
N TYR A 366 -11.16 6.16 -27.59
CA TYR A 366 -10.10 5.79 -26.63
C TYR A 366 -8.69 5.70 -27.27
N ALA A 367 -8.49 6.29 -28.44
CA ALA A 367 -7.23 6.20 -29.18
C ALA A 367 -6.01 6.65 -28.37
N THR A 368 -6.17 7.66 -27.52
CA THR A 368 -5.09 8.23 -26.70
C THR A 368 -4.84 7.43 -25.42
N THR A 369 -5.91 7.03 -24.74
CA THR A 369 -5.81 6.41 -23.41
C THR A 369 -5.65 4.89 -23.48
N ASP A 370 -6.22 4.25 -24.51
CA ASP A 370 -6.31 2.80 -24.64
C ASP A 370 -6.01 2.33 -26.08
N PRO A 371 -4.81 2.60 -26.63
CA PRO A 371 -4.50 2.36 -28.04
C PRO A 371 -4.56 0.88 -28.46
N GLN A 372 -4.53 -0.05 -27.49
CA GLN A 372 -4.63 -1.49 -27.72
C GLN A 372 -6.07 -2.02 -27.62
N LEU A 373 -7.06 -1.16 -27.37
CA LEU A 373 -8.48 -1.54 -27.28
C LEU A 373 -8.91 -2.37 -28.48
N ALA A 374 -9.49 -3.53 -28.20
CA ALA A 374 -10.05 -4.43 -29.18
C ALA A 374 -11.40 -4.97 -28.74
N VAL A 375 -12.31 -5.13 -29.70
CA VAL A 375 -13.57 -5.85 -29.54
C VAL A 375 -13.50 -7.07 -30.47
N THR A 376 -13.60 -8.27 -29.90
CA THR A 376 -13.47 -9.53 -30.64
C THR A 376 -14.72 -10.39 -30.52
N LEU A 377 -14.95 -11.24 -31.52
CA LEU A 377 -16.05 -12.17 -31.57
C LEU A 377 -15.50 -13.56 -31.95
N GLU A 378 -15.65 -14.53 -31.06
CA GLU A 378 -15.17 -15.90 -31.26
C GLU A 378 -16.36 -16.87 -31.17
N ALA A 379 -16.37 -17.91 -31.98
CA ALA A 379 -17.42 -18.92 -31.90
C ALA A 379 -17.43 -19.60 -30.52
N ALA A 380 -18.59 -19.85 -29.98
CA ALA A 380 -18.78 -20.51 -28.70
C ALA A 380 -19.75 -21.66 -28.81
N GLU A 381 -19.75 -22.54 -27.80
CA GLU A 381 -20.75 -23.60 -27.66
C GLU A 381 -22.12 -22.97 -27.40
N LEU A 382 -23.16 -23.50 -28.07
CA LEU A 382 -24.52 -22.98 -27.94
C LEU A 382 -25.06 -23.30 -26.53
N PRO A 383 -25.34 -22.27 -25.69
CA PRO A 383 -25.92 -22.50 -24.38
C PRO A 383 -27.36 -23.01 -24.48
N ALA A 384 -27.84 -23.67 -23.41
CA ALA A 384 -29.25 -24.12 -23.34
C ALA A 384 -30.20 -22.93 -23.07
N GLN A 385 -29.74 -21.96 -22.31
CA GLN A 385 -30.55 -20.85 -21.81
C GLN A 385 -29.82 -19.51 -21.98
N VAL A 386 -30.59 -18.43 -21.99
CA VAL A 386 -30.16 -17.03 -21.98
C VAL A 386 -30.96 -16.27 -20.92
N MET A 387 -30.50 -15.10 -20.53
CA MET A 387 -31.28 -14.20 -19.68
C MET A 387 -32.63 -13.90 -20.31
N ASP A 388 -33.66 -13.78 -19.50
CA ASP A 388 -34.95 -13.21 -19.95
C ASP A 388 -34.72 -11.87 -20.68
N GLU A 389 -35.45 -11.67 -21.79
CA GLU A 389 -35.25 -10.52 -22.67
C GLU A 389 -35.47 -9.16 -21.96
N ARG A 390 -36.41 -9.11 -21.01
CA ARG A 390 -36.64 -7.90 -20.22
C ARG A 390 -35.48 -7.67 -19.24
N PHE A 391 -35.06 -8.70 -18.54
CA PHE A 391 -34.02 -8.59 -17.53
C PHE A 391 -32.66 -8.23 -18.15
N GLN A 392 -32.25 -8.86 -19.26
CA GLN A 392 -30.98 -8.50 -19.92
C GLN A 392 -30.92 -7.01 -20.28
N GLY A 393 -32.03 -6.44 -20.79
CA GLY A 393 -32.11 -5.01 -21.07
C GLY A 393 -32.07 -4.13 -19.81
N GLN A 394 -32.67 -4.58 -18.70
CA GLN A 394 -32.64 -3.85 -17.44
C GLN A 394 -31.23 -3.85 -16.82
N LEU A 395 -30.56 -5.00 -16.76
CA LEU A 395 -29.19 -5.13 -16.23
C LEU A 395 -28.22 -4.24 -17.02
N LEU A 396 -28.23 -4.33 -18.34
CA LEU A 396 -27.36 -3.51 -19.18
C LEU A 396 -27.60 -2.01 -19.01
N ARG A 397 -28.86 -1.58 -18.87
CA ARG A 397 -29.19 -0.17 -18.60
C ARG A 397 -28.72 0.25 -17.21
N ALA A 398 -28.88 -0.60 -16.19
CA ALA A 398 -28.39 -0.31 -14.84
C ALA A 398 -26.87 -0.16 -14.82
N VAL A 399 -26.11 -1.08 -15.45
CA VAL A 399 -24.65 -0.98 -15.56
C VAL A 399 -24.25 0.28 -16.35
N ARG A 400 -24.98 0.65 -17.39
CA ARG A 400 -24.71 1.88 -18.16
C ARG A 400 -25.02 3.16 -17.40
N ALA A 401 -26.14 3.20 -16.66
CA ALA A 401 -26.54 4.35 -15.85
C ALA A 401 -25.66 4.51 -14.60
N CYS A 402 -25.15 3.41 -14.06
CA CYS A 402 -24.26 3.43 -12.88
C CYS A 402 -23.09 4.41 -13.11
N PRO A 403 -22.87 5.40 -12.25
CA PRO A 403 -21.74 6.30 -12.33
C PRO A 403 -20.41 5.57 -12.41
N HIS A 404 -19.47 6.07 -13.21
CA HIS A 404 -18.10 5.57 -13.30
C HIS A 404 -17.15 6.72 -13.64
N GLY A 405 -15.97 6.71 -13.04
CA GLY A 405 -15.00 7.79 -13.23
C GLY A 405 -15.20 8.90 -12.21
N ILE A 406 -14.77 10.10 -12.57
CA ILE A 406 -14.90 11.29 -11.73
C ILE A 406 -16.39 11.65 -11.58
N HIS A 407 -16.83 11.79 -10.34
CA HIS A 407 -18.14 12.35 -10.01
C HIS A 407 -18.04 13.85 -9.74
N ARG A 408 -17.03 14.26 -8.95
CA ARG A 408 -16.78 15.67 -8.63
C ARG A 408 -15.29 15.94 -8.48
N MET A 409 -14.85 17.10 -8.96
CA MET A 409 -13.53 17.67 -8.65
C MET A 409 -13.60 18.50 -7.37
N SER A 410 -12.48 18.60 -6.65
CA SER A 410 -12.38 19.46 -5.48
C SER A 410 -12.54 20.93 -5.86
N PRO A 411 -13.35 21.70 -5.09
CA PRO A 411 -13.39 23.16 -5.27
C PRO A 411 -12.24 23.88 -4.54
N ASP A 412 -11.52 23.18 -3.67
CA ASP A 412 -10.55 23.75 -2.73
C ASP A 412 -9.09 23.45 -3.13
N VAL A 413 -8.89 22.43 -3.96
CA VAL A 413 -7.56 22.01 -4.46
C VAL A 413 -7.68 21.75 -5.97
N ASP A 414 -6.85 22.43 -6.73
CA ASP A 414 -6.84 22.31 -8.20
C ASP A 414 -6.46 20.88 -8.61
N ASP A 415 -7.04 20.39 -9.70
CA ASP A 415 -6.83 19.07 -10.31
C ASP A 415 -7.10 17.85 -9.40
N LEU A 416 -7.55 18.05 -8.16
CA LEU A 416 -7.90 16.96 -7.25
C LEU A 416 -9.29 16.39 -7.56
N VAL A 417 -9.36 15.08 -7.75
CA VAL A 417 -10.63 14.35 -7.73
C VAL A 417 -11.14 14.26 -6.29
N GLN A 418 -12.32 14.84 -6.02
CA GLN A 418 -12.94 14.78 -4.71
C GLN A 418 -13.74 13.49 -4.51
N THR A 419 -14.56 13.12 -5.51
CA THR A 419 -15.41 11.93 -5.45
C THR A 419 -15.41 11.20 -6.78
N SER A 420 -15.30 9.89 -6.74
CA SER A 420 -15.30 9.02 -7.91
C SER A 420 -15.92 7.65 -7.62
N ASN A 421 -16.21 6.90 -8.68
CA ASN A 421 -16.62 5.52 -8.59
C ASN A 421 -15.96 4.66 -9.67
N ASN A 422 -15.59 3.43 -9.31
CA ASN A 422 -15.13 2.41 -10.23
C ASN A 422 -16.15 1.26 -10.29
N VAL A 423 -16.78 1.05 -11.45
CA VAL A 423 -17.56 -0.17 -11.72
C VAL A 423 -16.57 -1.29 -11.98
N ALA A 424 -16.23 -2.03 -10.93
CA ALA A 424 -15.08 -2.94 -10.92
C ALA A 424 -15.40 -4.34 -11.48
N ARG A 425 -16.58 -4.86 -11.20
CA ARG A 425 -16.97 -6.23 -11.56
C ARG A 425 -18.41 -6.27 -12.02
N VAL A 426 -18.69 -7.03 -13.08
CA VAL A 426 -20.04 -7.44 -13.49
C VAL A 426 -19.98 -8.92 -13.84
N LEU A 427 -20.72 -9.74 -13.11
CA LEU A 427 -20.86 -11.17 -13.33
C LEU A 427 -22.34 -11.53 -13.39
N ALA A 428 -22.76 -12.23 -14.45
CA ALA A 428 -24.13 -12.74 -14.56
C ALA A 428 -24.11 -14.06 -15.30
N ARG A 429 -24.62 -15.11 -14.68
CA ARG A 429 -24.71 -16.45 -15.22
C ARG A 429 -25.63 -17.30 -14.37
N GLU A 430 -26.22 -18.33 -14.97
CA GLU A 430 -26.98 -19.38 -14.25
C GLU A 430 -28.08 -18.81 -13.33
N GLY A 431 -28.81 -17.79 -13.82
CA GLY A 431 -29.90 -17.17 -13.06
C GLY A 431 -29.49 -16.22 -11.94
N GLU A 432 -28.19 -15.96 -11.76
CA GLU A 432 -27.67 -15.05 -10.74
C GLU A 432 -26.80 -13.94 -11.34
N TYR A 433 -26.84 -12.76 -10.73
CA TYR A 433 -25.96 -11.66 -11.12
C TYR A 433 -25.36 -10.96 -9.92
N GLN A 434 -24.18 -10.40 -10.13
CA GLN A 434 -23.44 -9.57 -9.19
C GLN A 434 -22.82 -8.38 -9.92
N ALA A 435 -22.81 -7.22 -9.27
CA ALA A 435 -21.95 -6.12 -9.66
C ALA A 435 -21.25 -5.57 -8.42
N GLN A 436 -20.05 -5.07 -8.60
CA GLN A 436 -19.24 -4.53 -7.51
C GLN A 436 -18.67 -3.20 -7.93
N CYS A 437 -18.84 -2.20 -7.08
CA CYS A 437 -18.22 -0.89 -7.25
C CYS A 437 -17.35 -0.55 -6.04
N LEU A 438 -16.37 0.31 -6.26
CA LEU A 438 -15.65 1.01 -5.20
C LEU A 438 -15.85 2.51 -5.40
N THR A 439 -16.57 3.12 -4.48
CA THR A 439 -16.80 4.56 -4.44
C THR A 439 -15.76 5.19 -3.50
N ARG A 440 -15.10 6.24 -3.95
CA ARG A 440 -14.07 6.97 -3.20
C ARG A 440 -14.45 8.43 -3.03
N GLY A 441 -14.00 9.03 -1.92
CA GLY A 441 -14.15 10.48 -1.73
C GLY A 441 -13.44 10.97 -0.47
N SER A 442 -12.89 12.19 -0.55
CA SER A 442 -12.30 12.87 0.60
C SER A 442 -13.34 13.52 1.53
N VAL A 443 -14.57 13.69 1.04
CA VAL A 443 -15.73 14.18 1.80
C VAL A 443 -16.71 13.04 2.00
N ASP A 444 -16.84 12.53 3.22
CA ASP A 444 -17.60 11.31 3.52
C ASP A 444 -19.08 11.39 3.14
N SER A 445 -19.74 12.51 3.41
CA SER A 445 -21.16 12.67 3.06
C SER A 445 -21.39 12.58 1.55
N GLU A 446 -20.48 13.10 0.74
CA GLU A 446 -20.57 13.08 -0.72
C GLU A 446 -20.23 11.70 -1.31
N LYS A 447 -19.22 11.02 -0.73
CA LYS A 447 -18.92 9.63 -1.02
C LYS A 447 -20.14 8.74 -0.80
N MET A 448 -20.82 8.91 0.33
CA MET A 448 -22.03 8.13 0.67
C MET A 448 -23.20 8.49 -0.22
N ASP A 449 -23.39 9.76 -0.59
CA ASP A 449 -24.45 10.17 -1.53
C ASP A 449 -24.28 9.50 -2.89
N LEU A 450 -23.05 9.44 -3.42
CA LEU A 450 -22.76 8.72 -4.66
C LEU A 450 -23.03 7.21 -4.52
N ALA A 451 -22.63 6.59 -3.41
CA ALA A 451 -22.91 5.18 -3.16
C ALA A 451 -24.42 4.88 -3.08
N GLU A 452 -25.21 5.76 -2.48
CA GLU A 452 -26.66 5.66 -2.43
C GLU A 452 -27.30 5.87 -3.82
N ALA A 453 -26.77 6.76 -4.67
CA ALA A 453 -27.20 6.90 -6.05
C ALA A 453 -26.97 5.61 -6.87
N ILE A 454 -25.84 4.93 -6.62
CA ILE A 454 -25.56 3.61 -7.22
C ILE A 454 -26.56 2.57 -6.70
N ARG A 455 -26.83 2.54 -5.39
CA ARG A 455 -27.86 1.68 -4.78
C ARG A 455 -29.20 1.90 -5.48
N ALA A 456 -29.67 3.12 -5.52
CA ALA A 456 -30.95 3.46 -6.15
C ALA A 456 -31.01 2.99 -7.61
N THR A 457 -29.92 3.11 -8.37
CA THR A 457 -29.84 2.65 -9.76
C THR A 457 -30.11 1.15 -9.89
N PHE A 458 -29.53 0.32 -9.03
CA PHE A 458 -29.69 -1.13 -9.11
C PHE A 458 -30.96 -1.63 -8.42
N GLU A 459 -31.47 -0.95 -7.42
CA GLU A 459 -32.78 -1.25 -6.83
C GLU A 459 -33.92 -1.12 -7.84
N LEU A 460 -33.81 -0.25 -8.87
CA LEU A 460 -34.78 -0.16 -9.98
C LEU A 460 -34.95 -1.48 -10.76
N ILE A 461 -33.95 -2.36 -10.71
CA ILE A 461 -34.02 -3.70 -11.33
C ILE A 461 -34.24 -4.81 -10.30
N GLY A 462 -34.52 -4.48 -9.04
CA GLY A 462 -34.82 -5.43 -7.97
C GLY A 462 -33.58 -6.07 -7.33
N ALA A 463 -32.41 -5.43 -7.41
CA ALA A 463 -31.18 -5.91 -6.77
C ALA A 463 -31.22 -5.75 -5.25
N ASP A 464 -30.55 -6.66 -4.53
CA ASP A 464 -30.07 -6.45 -3.16
C ASP A 464 -28.74 -5.69 -3.22
N VAL A 465 -28.67 -4.53 -2.54
CA VAL A 465 -27.48 -3.69 -2.56
C VAL A 465 -27.00 -3.43 -1.13
N ARG A 466 -25.74 -3.75 -0.87
CA ARG A 466 -25.09 -3.55 0.43
C ARG A 466 -23.90 -2.62 0.30
N LEU A 467 -23.81 -1.68 1.23
CA LEU A 467 -22.65 -0.81 1.41
C LEU A 467 -21.81 -1.39 2.54
N GLU A 468 -20.58 -1.76 2.24
CA GLU A 468 -19.71 -2.49 3.18
C GLU A 468 -18.30 -1.91 3.13
N GLY A 469 -17.45 -2.21 4.14
CA GLY A 469 -16.04 -1.83 4.15
C GLY A 469 -15.82 -0.31 4.06
N ALA A 470 -16.75 0.49 4.59
CA ALA A 470 -16.60 1.93 4.55
C ALA A 470 -15.47 2.39 5.47
N TYR A 471 -14.58 3.22 4.94
CA TYR A 471 -13.58 3.95 5.71
C TYR A 471 -13.61 5.44 5.35
N PRO A 472 -13.30 6.32 6.32
CA PRO A 472 -13.41 7.76 6.14
C PRO A 472 -12.31 8.32 5.24
N GLY A 473 -12.60 9.46 4.61
CA GLY A 473 -11.62 10.29 3.94
C GLY A 473 -11.02 11.33 4.88
N TRP A 474 -9.98 11.96 4.42
CA TRP A 474 -9.36 13.13 5.03
C TRP A 474 -9.56 14.33 4.10
N ALA A 475 -10.53 15.17 4.45
CA ALA A 475 -10.83 16.37 3.68
C ALA A 475 -9.67 17.37 3.75
N PRO A 476 -9.17 17.88 2.61
CA PRO A 476 -8.10 18.88 2.59
C PRO A 476 -8.46 20.14 3.39
N ARG A 477 -7.52 20.63 4.19
CA ARG A 477 -7.60 21.93 4.90
C ARG A 477 -6.37 22.78 4.58
N PRO A 478 -6.31 23.43 3.38
CA PRO A 478 -5.13 24.22 2.96
C PRO A 478 -4.80 25.36 3.91
N ASP A 479 -5.81 25.86 4.62
CA ASP A 479 -5.68 26.96 5.58
C ASP A 479 -5.16 26.54 6.98
N ALA A 480 -4.97 25.26 7.24
CA ALA A 480 -4.49 24.78 8.54
C ALA A 480 -3.11 25.38 8.88
N PRO A 481 -2.88 25.81 10.15
CA PRO A 481 -1.62 26.42 10.56
C PRO A 481 -0.38 25.60 10.23
N ILE A 482 -0.44 24.27 10.41
CA ILE A 482 0.68 23.37 10.09
C ILE A 482 0.98 23.35 8.58
N VAL A 483 -0.04 23.39 7.72
CA VAL A 483 0.12 23.40 6.27
C VAL A 483 0.83 24.69 5.83
N LYS A 484 0.39 25.84 6.35
CA LYS A 484 1.03 27.13 6.08
C LYS A 484 2.47 27.17 6.58
N LEU A 485 2.73 26.65 7.78
CA LEU A 485 4.08 26.58 8.34
C LEU A 485 4.99 25.73 7.45
N MET A 486 4.57 24.52 7.11
CA MET A 486 5.39 23.61 6.34
C MET A 486 5.54 24.05 4.88
N GLY A 487 4.51 24.64 4.26
CA GLY A 487 4.62 25.23 2.92
C GLY A 487 5.65 26.36 2.86
N ALA A 488 5.58 27.32 3.81
CA ALA A 488 6.56 28.40 3.89
C ALA A 488 7.98 27.90 4.19
N LEU A 489 8.10 26.88 5.05
CA LEU A 489 9.39 26.24 5.35
C LEU A 489 9.97 25.52 4.12
N TYR A 490 9.15 24.85 3.35
CA TYR A 490 9.59 24.17 2.13
C TYR A 490 10.16 25.19 1.12
N GLU A 491 9.45 26.30 0.90
CA GLU A 491 9.91 27.38 0.03
C GLU A 491 11.24 28.00 0.54
N GLU A 492 11.37 28.21 1.85
CA GLU A 492 12.60 28.72 2.47
C GLU A 492 13.79 27.80 2.25
N LEU A 493 13.61 26.47 2.42
CA LEU A 493 14.69 25.50 2.35
C LEU A 493 15.10 25.15 0.92
N PHE A 494 14.10 25.05 0.00
CA PHE A 494 14.32 24.48 -1.33
C PHE A 494 14.17 25.50 -2.47
N GLY A 495 13.70 26.72 -2.18
CA GLY A 495 13.56 27.79 -3.17
C GLY A 495 12.44 27.57 -4.18
N ALA A 496 11.50 26.68 -3.87
CA ALA A 496 10.33 26.35 -4.68
C ALA A 496 9.11 26.15 -3.78
N GLU A 497 7.94 26.53 -4.25
CA GLU A 497 6.68 26.24 -3.58
C GLU A 497 6.37 24.74 -3.71
N ALA A 498 6.03 24.07 -2.60
CA ALA A 498 5.53 22.70 -2.66
C ALA A 498 4.05 22.69 -3.02
N PRO A 499 3.62 21.95 -4.04
CA PRO A 499 2.20 21.78 -4.33
C PRO A 499 1.51 21.07 -3.16
N LEU A 500 0.34 21.60 -2.79
CA LEU A 500 -0.54 20.95 -1.83
C LEU A 500 -1.35 19.90 -2.57
N MET A 501 -1.12 18.64 -2.23
CA MET A 501 -1.75 17.50 -2.88
C MET A 501 -2.74 16.79 -1.96
N ALA A 502 -3.59 15.98 -2.54
CA ALA A 502 -4.37 14.99 -1.81
C ALA A 502 -4.39 13.69 -2.60
N CYS A 503 -4.13 12.60 -1.91
CA CYS A 503 -4.13 11.27 -2.49
C CYS A 503 -5.57 10.80 -2.75
N HIS A 504 -5.92 10.43 -3.99
CA HIS A 504 -7.23 9.83 -4.26
C HIS A 504 -7.24 8.32 -4.01
N ALA A 505 -6.49 7.89 -2.99
CA ALA A 505 -6.45 6.57 -2.38
C ALA A 505 -6.59 6.72 -0.86
N GLY A 506 -6.59 5.61 -0.11
CA GLY A 506 -6.64 5.66 1.35
C GLY A 506 -5.27 6.02 1.93
N LEU A 507 -5.28 6.75 3.04
CA LEU A 507 -4.19 6.92 3.98
C LEU A 507 -4.76 6.82 5.39
N GLU A 508 -3.97 6.35 6.33
CA GLU A 508 -4.42 6.20 7.72
C GLU A 508 -4.86 7.52 8.36
N CYS A 509 -4.36 8.66 7.85
CA CYS A 509 -4.79 9.99 8.27
C CYS A 509 -6.32 10.20 8.19
N GLY A 510 -7.00 9.60 7.20
CA GLY A 510 -8.46 9.67 7.12
C GLY A 510 -9.14 9.00 8.30
N ILE A 511 -8.67 7.82 8.66
CA ILE A 511 -9.21 7.02 9.77
C ILE A 511 -8.85 7.66 11.11
N LEU A 512 -7.58 7.99 11.31
CA LEU A 512 -7.08 8.61 12.54
C LEU A 512 -7.75 9.96 12.79
N GLY A 513 -7.96 10.76 11.75
CA GLY A 513 -8.66 12.05 11.83
C GLY A 513 -10.11 11.94 12.29
N SER A 514 -10.78 10.82 12.05
CA SER A 514 -12.13 10.60 12.58
C SER A 514 -12.16 10.49 14.11
N ASN A 515 -11.11 9.91 14.71
CA ASN A 515 -10.96 9.78 16.15
C ASN A 515 -10.35 11.03 16.81
N TYR A 516 -9.65 11.86 16.01
CA TYR A 516 -8.95 13.07 16.46
C TYR A 516 -9.28 14.27 15.55
N PRO A 517 -10.55 14.75 15.50
CA PRO A 517 -11.03 15.75 14.54
C PRO A 517 -10.34 17.12 14.66
N GLU A 518 -9.80 17.45 15.84
CA GLU A 518 -9.10 18.70 16.11
C GLU A 518 -7.60 18.64 15.76
N MET A 519 -7.06 17.43 15.54
CA MET A 519 -5.65 17.24 15.20
C MET A 519 -5.37 17.78 13.79
N GLN A 520 -4.34 18.63 13.67
CA GLN A 520 -3.88 19.08 12.38
C GLN A 520 -2.96 18.03 11.78
N MET A 521 -3.23 17.59 10.58
CA MET A 521 -2.48 16.51 9.94
C MET A 521 -1.83 16.97 8.64
N ILE A 522 -0.69 16.40 8.35
CA ILE A 522 0.07 16.60 7.12
C ILE A 522 0.86 15.32 6.83
N SER A 523 0.97 14.94 5.54
CA SER A 523 1.78 13.82 5.12
C SER A 523 2.85 14.27 4.13
N PHE A 524 4.06 13.74 4.29
CA PHE A 524 5.20 13.98 3.43
C PHE A 524 6.23 12.85 3.57
N GLY A 525 7.11 12.71 2.59
CA GLY A 525 8.07 11.60 2.61
C GLY A 525 9.16 11.76 1.55
N PRO A 526 10.05 10.78 1.43
CA PRO A 526 11.07 10.74 0.39
C PRO A 526 10.53 10.10 -0.89
N ASN A 527 11.27 10.25 -1.99
CA ASN A 527 10.96 9.58 -3.24
C ASN A 527 11.10 8.06 -3.13
N ILE A 528 9.96 7.37 -3.15
CA ILE A 528 9.85 5.93 -3.32
C ILE A 528 9.28 5.66 -4.71
N ARG A 529 9.78 4.66 -5.39
CA ARG A 529 9.28 4.28 -6.73
C ARG A 529 9.13 2.79 -6.83
N GLY A 530 8.03 2.38 -7.46
CA GLY A 530 7.71 0.97 -7.64
C GLY A 530 7.32 0.26 -6.35
N ALA A 531 6.79 0.98 -5.35
CA ALA A 531 6.18 0.39 -4.17
C ALA A 531 5.24 -0.76 -4.54
N HIS A 532 5.10 -1.73 -3.66
CA HIS A 532 4.30 -2.96 -3.84
C HIS A 532 4.80 -3.88 -4.97
N SER A 533 6.03 -3.69 -5.44
CA SER A 533 6.64 -4.54 -6.46
C SER A 533 8.11 -4.84 -6.17
N PRO A 534 8.71 -5.88 -6.78
CA PRO A 534 10.15 -6.14 -6.67
C PRO A 534 11.06 -5.07 -7.30
N ASP A 535 10.47 -4.07 -7.95
CA ASP A 535 11.19 -2.90 -8.49
C ASP A 535 11.24 -1.73 -7.50
N GLU A 536 10.69 -1.91 -6.30
CA GLU A 536 10.68 -0.90 -5.24
C GLU A 536 12.09 -0.40 -4.94
N LYS A 537 12.19 0.93 -4.81
CA LYS A 537 13.44 1.62 -4.50
C LYS A 537 13.18 2.96 -3.84
N VAL A 538 14.09 3.38 -2.96
CA VAL A 538 14.06 4.69 -2.30
C VAL A 538 15.30 5.49 -2.67
N GLN A 539 15.12 6.80 -2.93
CA GLN A 539 16.18 7.69 -3.39
C GLN A 539 16.99 8.26 -2.21
N ILE A 540 18.30 8.06 -2.22
CA ILE A 540 19.20 8.46 -1.12
C ILE A 540 19.20 9.97 -0.92
N SER A 541 19.36 10.74 -2.00
CA SER A 541 19.36 12.23 -1.93
C SER A 541 18.00 12.78 -1.48
N SER A 542 16.92 12.11 -1.80
CA SER A 542 15.58 12.46 -1.34
C SER A 542 15.37 12.17 0.15
N VAL A 543 15.92 11.07 0.67
CA VAL A 543 15.93 10.80 2.13
C VAL A 543 16.69 11.89 2.88
N GLN A 544 17.78 12.43 2.33
CA GLN A 544 18.50 13.56 2.92
C GLN A 544 17.65 14.82 2.95
N LYS A 545 16.95 15.14 1.86
CA LYS A 545 16.02 16.27 1.75
C LYS A 545 14.88 16.15 2.75
N PHE A 546 14.20 14.99 2.76
CA PHE A 546 13.13 14.66 3.69
C PHE A 546 13.54 14.80 5.14
N TRP A 547 14.72 14.27 5.52
CA TRP A 547 15.24 14.35 6.86
C TRP A 547 15.47 15.80 7.31
N GLY A 548 16.14 16.61 6.49
CA GLY A 548 16.34 18.02 6.79
C GLY A 548 15.02 18.77 7.00
N TYR A 549 14.03 18.51 6.14
CA TYR A 549 12.71 19.10 6.23
C TYR A 549 11.95 18.69 7.51
N LEU A 550 12.03 17.41 7.89
CA LEU A 550 11.42 16.89 9.13
C LEU A 550 12.05 17.56 10.36
N LEU A 551 13.37 17.63 10.43
CA LEU A 551 14.07 18.25 11.56
C LEU A 551 13.75 19.73 11.74
N GLU A 552 13.78 20.50 10.64
CA GLU A 552 13.42 21.92 10.66
C GLU A 552 11.94 22.12 11.01
N THR A 553 11.06 21.23 10.58
CA THR A 553 9.63 21.25 10.96
C THR A 553 9.48 21.11 12.48
N LEU A 554 10.14 20.12 13.09
CA LEU A 554 10.05 19.89 14.54
C LEU A 554 10.53 21.10 15.35
N GLN A 555 11.60 21.76 14.90
CA GLN A 555 12.12 22.96 15.57
C GLN A 555 11.16 24.16 15.51
N ARG A 556 10.32 24.23 14.46
CA ARG A 556 9.40 25.35 14.20
C ARG A 556 7.97 25.11 14.66
N ILE A 557 7.66 23.96 15.25
CA ILE A 557 6.34 23.71 15.84
C ILE A 557 5.99 24.85 16.80
N PRO A 558 4.81 25.50 16.68
CA PRO A 558 4.44 26.66 17.49
C PRO A 558 4.16 26.28 18.96
N PRO A 559 4.26 27.23 19.88
CA PRO A 559 3.72 27.08 21.25
C PRO A 559 2.23 26.71 21.21
N ARG A 560 1.77 26.09 22.30
CA ARG A 560 0.35 25.71 22.52
C ARG A 560 -0.56 26.91 22.55
#